data_2126e9fc2b9c1d65a58816c4adaff13d
#
_entry.id   2126e9fc2b9c1d65a58816c4adaff13d
#
_cell.length_a   1.000
_cell.length_b   1.000
_cell.length_c   1.000
_cell.angle_alpha   90.00
_cell.angle_beta   90.00
_cell.angle_gamma   90.00
#
_symmetry.space_group_name_H-M   'P 1'
#
loop_
_entity.id
_entity.type
_entity.pdbx_description
1 polymer ?
#
loop_
_entity_poly.entity_id
_entity_poly.type
_entity_poly.pdbx_seq_one_letter_code
_entity_poly.pdbx_strand_id
1 'polypeptide(L)'
;MYYDMSGFDYGILDVVQVLHLRKRRGNYYDCPFCGETHGKLNINVEKNVFRCNRCDASGGMLKLYADLHNVTLSEANQQIREALGKGEYRTDYIKATPVQEEKATAELAPIEEIHRTYQRMLSMLTLNRKHQEDLQRRGLKPEQIEAQRYRSVPLFGMKKLVKRLAEEGYMVKGVPGFYRDTDGNWTINFKPENSGILIPIVSLDRFIQGFQIRVDHVTD
;
A
#
# COMPACT_ATOMS: atom_id res chain seq x y z
N MET A 1 14.90 -1.88 26.05
CA MET A 1 15.27 -0.58 25.46
C MET A 1 15.09 -0.75 23.95
N TYR A 2 13.89 -0.47 23.41
CA TYR A 2 13.61 -0.61 22.00
C TYR A 2 14.03 0.69 21.32
N TYR A 3 14.99 0.63 20.43
CA TYR A 3 15.38 1.74 19.57
C TYR A 3 14.27 1.96 18.56
N ASP A 4 13.59 3.10 18.65
CA ASP A 4 12.65 3.57 17.62
C ASP A 4 13.42 3.88 16.33
N MET A 5 13.18 3.09 15.29
CA MET A 5 13.82 3.22 13.97
C MET A 5 13.14 4.28 13.08
N SER A 6 12.23 5.11 13.61
CA SER A 6 11.49 6.10 12.81
C SER A 6 12.28 7.40 12.55
N GLY A 7 13.39 7.62 13.23
CA GLY A 7 14.18 8.86 13.12
C GLY A 7 13.50 10.12 13.67
N PHE A 8 12.31 9.99 14.27
CA PHE A 8 11.60 11.08 14.94
C PHE A 8 11.88 11.05 16.45
N ASP A 9 12.05 12.22 17.05
CA ASP A 9 12.24 12.42 18.49
C ASP A 9 10.90 12.66 19.23
N TYR A 10 9.78 12.30 18.60
CA TYR A 10 8.42 12.33 19.14
C TYR A 10 7.57 11.19 18.51
N GLY A 11 6.47 10.84 19.16
CA GLY A 11 5.59 9.78 18.72
C GLY A 11 4.14 10.22 18.53
N ILE A 12 3.27 9.28 18.16
CA ILE A 12 1.86 9.58 17.89
C ILE A 12 1.12 10.13 19.12
N LEU A 13 1.54 9.79 20.35
CA LEU A 13 0.94 10.36 21.55
C LEU A 13 1.22 11.85 21.71
N ASP A 14 2.41 12.30 21.31
CA ASP A 14 2.76 13.71 21.30
C ASP A 14 1.87 14.48 20.30
N VAL A 15 1.64 13.88 19.11
CA VAL A 15 0.74 14.46 18.10
C VAL A 15 -0.70 14.51 18.61
N VAL A 16 -1.17 13.46 19.26
CA VAL A 16 -2.50 13.43 19.91
C VAL A 16 -2.66 14.54 20.95
N GLN A 17 -1.58 14.82 21.71
CA GLN A 17 -1.55 15.90 22.70
C GLN A 17 -1.56 17.27 22.02
N VAL A 18 -0.75 17.50 20.98
CA VAL A 18 -0.73 18.75 20.19
C VAL A 18 -2.10 19.03 19.58
N LEU A 19 -2.80 17.97 19.10
CA LEU A 19 -4.14 18.09 18.54
C LEU A 19 -5.25 18.16 19.59
N HIS A 20 -4.91 18.09 20.89
CA HIS A 20 -5.88 18.09 22.00
C HIS A 20 -7.01 17.06 21.85
N LEU A 21 -6.71 15.88 21.29
CA LEU A 21 -7.72 14.86 21.08
C LEU A 21 -8.25 14.31 22.41
N ARG A 22 -9.56 14.24 22.53
CA ARG A 22 -10.22 13.78 23.76
C ARG A 22 -10.11 12.27 23.90
N LYS A 23 -9.38 11.82 24.93
CA LYS A 23 -9.25 10.41 25.28
C LYS A 23 -10.54 9.89 25.91
N ARG A 24 -10.93 8.66 25.58
CA ARG A 24 -12.10 7.97 26.16
C ARG A 24 -11.68 6.79 27.03
N ARG A 25 -11.13 5.74 26.45
CA ARG A 25 -10.74 4.55 27.19
C ARG A 25 -9.49 3.94 26.54
N GLY A 26 -8.49 3.53 27.33
CA GLY A 26 -7.25 2.94 26.79
C GLY A 26 -6.61 3.84 25.73
N ASN A 27 -6.41 3.32 24.53
CA ASN A 27 -5.86 4.05 23.39
C ASN A 27 -6.96 4.52 22.41
N TYR A 28 -8.19 4.70 22.88
CA TYR A 28 -9.31 5.16 22.08
C TYR A 28 -9.63 6.63 22.36
N TYR A 29 -9.81 7.40 21.28
CA TYR A 29 -10.05 8.83 21.29
C TYR A 29 -11.28 9.19 20.44
N ASP A 30 -11.80 10.39 20.64
CA ASP A 30 -12.81 10.96 19.74
C ASP A 30 -12.19 11.19 18.38
N CYS A 31 -12.92 10.92 17.30
CA CYS A 31 -12.39 11.03 15.96
C CYS A 31 -12.58 12.47 15.41
N PRO A 32 -11.49 13.20 15.13
CA PRO A 32 -11.59 14.56 14.61
C PRO A 32 -12.05 14.61 13.14
N PHE A 33 -11.92 13.51 12.40
CA PHE A 33 -12.29 13.46 10.97
C PHE A 33 -13.81 13.34 10.76
N CYS A 34 -14.49 12.56 11.57
CA CYS A 34 -15.93 12.34 11.43
C CYS A 34 -16.76 12.87 12.62
N GLY A 35 -16.12 13.57 13.57
CA GLY A 35 -16.79 14.15 14.74
C GLY A 35 -17.39 13.13 15.71
N GLU A 36 -16.98 11.87 15.65
CA GLU A 36 -17.46 10.81 16.51
C GLU A 36 -16.89 10.96 17.93
N THR A 37 -17.76 10.90 18.96
CA THR A 37 -17.42 11.23 20.36
C THR A 37 -17.50 10.04 21.32
N HIS A 38 -17.56 8.80 20.82
CA HIS A 38 -17.62 7.57 21.63
C HIS A 38 -16.32 6.76 21.59
N GLY A 39 -15.20 7.40 21.15
CA GLY A 39 -13.89 6.76 21.13
C GLY A 39 -13.76 5.70 20.04
N LYS A 40 -13.97 6.06 18.79
CA LYS A 40 -13.76 5.15 17.65
C LYS A 40 -12.42 5.32 16.97
N LEU A 41 -11.63 6.35 17.31
CA LEU A 41 -10.27 6.53 16.87
C LEU A 41 -9.33 5.72 17.77
N ASN A 42 -8.78 4.63 17.24
CA ASN A 42 -7.76 3.83 17.92
C ASN A 42 -6.36 4.36 17.59
N ILE A 43 -5.52 4.50 18.61
CA ILE A 43 -4.12 4.89 18.49
C ILE A 43 -3.24 3.69 18.84
N ASN A 44 -2.46 3.21 17.88
CA ASN A 44 -1.42 2.21 18.12
C ASN A 44 -0.09 2.93 18.40
N VAL A 45 0.32 2.94 19.66
CA VAL A 45 1.52 3.67 20.13
C VAL A 45 2.80 3.00 19.64
N GLU A 46 2.84 1.66 19.62
CA GLU A 46 4.04 0.91 19.20
C GLU A 46 4.35 1.10 17.73
N LYS A 47 3.32 1.21 16.89
CA LYS A 47 3.45 1.38 15.44
C LYS A 47 3.38 2.84 14.99
N ASN A 48 3.14 3.80 15.90
CA ASN A 48 2.93 5.22 15.58
C ASN A 48 1.83 5.46 14.52
N VAL A 49 0.72 4.70 14.59
CA VAL A 49 -0.40 4.79 13.63
C VAL A 49 -1.74 4.97 14.31
N PHE A 50 -2.71 5.48 13.54
CA PHE A 50 -4.10 5.61 13.97
C PHE A 50 -5.06 4.95 13.00
N ARG A 51 -6.25 4.57 13.49
CA ARG A 51 -7.40 4.14 12.68
C ARG A 51 -8.70 4.47 13.37
N CYS A 52 -9.64 5.04 12.64
CA CYS A 52 -11.02 5.23 13.09
C CYS A 52 -11.90 4.05 12.65
N ASN A 53 -12.55 3.37 13.59
CA ASN A 53 -13.44 2.25 13.31
C ASN A 53 -14.82 2.68 12.78
N ARG A 54 -15.07 3.99 12.60
CA ARG A 54 -16.33 4.52 12.07
C ARG A 54 -16.18 5.06 10.64
N CYS A 55 -15.13 5.84 10.35
CA CYS A 55 -14.93 6.46 9.04
C CYS A 55 -13.72 5.95 8.29
N ASP A 56 -13.05 4.91 8.83
CA ASP A 56 -11.85 4.28 8.27
C ASP A 56 -10.65 5.21 8.03
N ALA A 57 -10.70 6.46 8.51
CA ALA A 57 -9.55 7.36 8.50
C ALA A 57 -8.38 6.67 9.22
N SER A 58 -7.23 6.57 8.55
CA SER A 58 -6.08 5.83 9.06
C SER A 58 -4.77 6.37 8.50
N GLY A 59 -3.67 6.14 9.23
CA GLY A 59 -2.34 6.56 8.79
C GLY A 59 -1.32 6.62 9.92
N GLY A 60 -0.12 7.13 9.60
CA GLY A 60 0.93 7.41 10.56
C GLY A 60 0.71 8.74 11.30
N MET A 61 1.57 9.01 12.30
CA MET A 61 1.47 10.18 13.17
C MET A 61 1.47 11.51 12.42
N LEU A 62 2.31 11.67 11.40
CA LEU A 62 2.35 12.90 10.59
C LEU A 62 1.07 13.08 9.78
N LYS A 63 0.54 11.98 9.23
CA LYS A 63 -0.70 12.02 8.46
C LYS A 63 -1.90 12.42 9.31
N LEU A 64 -1.94 12.02 10.59
CA LEU A 64 -2.97 12.45 11.53
C LEU A 64 -3.07 13.98 11.63
N TYR A 65 -1.91 14.64 11.73
CA TYR A 65 -1.84 16.10 11.78
C TYR A 65 -2.09 16.75 10.42
N ALA A 66 -1.41 16.25 9.38
CA ALA A 66 -1.45 16.80 8.04
C ALA A 66 -2.87 16.83 7.44
N ASP A 67 -3.61 15.74 7.56
CA ASP A 67 -4.98 15.65 7.03
C ASP A 67 -5.96 16.58 7.78
N LEU A 68 -5.73 16.83 9.09
CA LEU A 68 -6.59 17.72 9.87
C LEU A 68 -6.35 19.21 9.56
N HIS A 69 -5.10 19.56 9.28
CA HIS A 69 -4.70 20.94 9.01
C HIS A 69 -4.59 21.25 7.52
N ASN A 70 -4.82 20.24 6.66
CA ASN A 70 -4.67 20.36 5.20
C ASN A 70 -3.30 20.90 4.78
N VAL A 71 -2.25 20.33 5.37
CA VAL A 71 -0.84 20.66 5.11
C VAL A 71 -0.09 19.44 4.61
N THR A 72 1.10 19.65 4.04
CA THR A 72 1.99 18.55 3.65
C THR A 72 2.59 17.85 4.87
N LEU A 73 3.10 16.62 4.69
CA LEU A 73 3.76 15.88 5.78
C LEU A 73 5.00 16.61 6.32
N SER A 74 5.71 17.36 5.46
CA SER A 74 6.86 18.18 5.84
C SER A 74 6.44 19.35 6.73
N GLU A 75 5.41 20.08 6.33
CA GLU A 75 4.84 21.17 7.13
C GLU A 75 4.26 20.66 8.45
N ALA A 76 3.56 19.52 8.42
CA ALA A 76 3.06 18.87 9.63
C ALA A 76 4.19 18.55 10.61
N ASN A 77 5.31 17.99 10.14
CA ASN A 77 6.48 17.71 10.98
C ASN A 77 7.04 19.01 11.61
N GLN A 78 7.19 20.05 10.81
CA GLN A 78 7.68 21.34 11.31
C GLN A 78 6.74 21.92 12.38
N GLN A 79 5.43 21.99 12.11
CA GLN A 79 4.44 22.55 13.03
C GLN A 79 4.32 21.75 14.33
N ILE A 80 4.37 20.41 14.25
CA ILE A 80 4.39 19.54 15.44
C ILE A 80 5.63 19.82 16.28
N ARG A 81 6.81 19.92 15.68
CA ARG A 81 8.05 20.20 16.39
C ARG A 81 8.03 21.57 17.06
N GLU A 82 7.53 22.59 16.37
CA GLU A 82 7.34 23.94 16.93
C GLU A 82 6.40 23.89 18.15
N ALA A 83 5.27 23.20 18.02
CA ALA A 83 4.30 23.02 19.11
C ALA A 83 4.87 22.26 20.31
N LEU A 84 5.80 21.33 20.09
CA LEU A 84 6.50 20.56 21.13
C LEU A 84 7.74 21.28 21.69
N GLY A 85 8.07 22.48 21.20
CA GLY A 85 9.25 23.25 21.62
C GLY A 85 10.59 22.59 21.22
N LYS A 86 10.61 21.76 20.19
CA LYS A 86 11.79 20.96 19.78
C LYS A 86 12.69 21.65 18.75
N GLY A 87 12.43 22.92 18.42
CA GLY A 87 13.25 23.72 17.49
C GLY A 87 13.22 23.23 16.03
N GLU A 88 13.92 23.95 15.15
CA GLU A 88 14.04 23.55 13.74
C GLU A 88 14.73 22.20 13.60
N TYR A 89 14.17 21.35 12.77
CA TYR A 89 14.76 20.07 12.37
C TYR A 89 15.98 20.35 11.49
N ARG A 90 17.20 20.13 12.02
CA ARG A 90 18.41 20.14 11.19
C ARG A 90 18.35 18.94 10.24
N THR A 91 18.14 19.23 8.98
CA THR A 91 18.09 18.25 7.88
C THR A 91 19.44 17.56 7.60
N ASP A 92 20.48 17.84 8.40
CA ASP A 92 21.84 17.35 8.16
C ASP A 92 22.05 15.86 8.43
N TYR A 93 21.08 15.18 9.03
CA TYR A 93 21.18 13.75 9.41
C TYR A 93 20.15 12.83 8.77
N ILE A 94 19.27 13.32 7.91
CA ILE A 94 18.49 12.46 7.04
C ILE A 94 18.94 12.70 5.58
N LYS A 95 20.12 12.17 5.24
CA LYS A 95 20.12 11.35 4.04
C LYS A 95 19.44 10.03 4.41
N ALA A 96 18.21 10.05 4.87
CA ALA A 96 17.29 9.08 4.38
C ALA A 96 17.46 9.23 2.88
N THR A 97 18.10 8.26 2.25
CA THR A 97 17.83 7.96 0.86
C THR A 97 16.34 8.23 0.75
N PRO A 98 15.89 9.19 -0.03
CA PRO A 98 14.47 9.25 -0.28
C PRO A 98 14.17 7.82 -0.67
N VAL A 99 13.33 7.10 0.09
CA VAL A 99 12.39 6.24 -0.54
C VAL A 99 11.69 7.26 -1.42
N GLN A 100 12.27 7.40 -2.60
CA GLN A 100 11.60 7.99 -3.71
C GLN A 100 10.32 7.19 -3.79
N GLU A 101 9.25 7.67 -3.12
CA GLU A 101 8.09 7.88 -3.89
C GLU A 101 8.53 8.83 -5.02
N GLU A 102 9.35 8.31 -5.93
CA GLU A 102 9.08 8.51 -7.32
C GLU A 102 7.68 7.90 -7.53
N LYS A 103 6.68 8.61 -7.09
CA LYS A 103 5.68 9.08 -8.01
C LYS A 103 6.45 9.98 -8.99
N ALA A 104 7.47 9.36 -9.60
CA ALA A 104 7.75 9.67 -10.95
C ALA A 104 6.38 9.64 -11.59
N THR A 105 6.02 10.70 -12.21
CA THR A 105 5.31 10.71 -13.46
C THR A 105 6.15 9.87 -14.41
N ALA A 106 6.39 8.61 -14.09
CA ALA A 106 6.77 7.59 -15.02
C ALA A 106 5.59 7.58 -15.95
N GLU A 107 5.81 8.16 -17.11
CA GLU A 107 4.84 8.20 -18.18
C GLU A 107 4.23 6.81 -18.25
N LEU A 108 2.94 6.70 -17.93
CA LEU A 108 2.25 5.43 -17.95
C LEU A 108 2.35 4.90 -19.38
N ALA A 109 2.62 3.63 -19.51
CA ALA A 109 2.54 2.98 -20.83
C ALA A 109 1.11 3.12 -21.38
N PRO A 110 0.96 3.16 -22.72
CA PRO A 110 -0.37 3.12 -23.33
C PRO A 110 -1.20 1.98 -22.77
N ILE A 111 -2.51 2.18 -22.62
CA ILE A 111 -3.40 1.20 -22.00
C ILE A 111 -3.41 -0.14 -22.75
N GLU A 112 -3.22 -0.11 -24.07
CA GLU A 112 -3.11 -1.28 -24.91
C GLU A 112 -1.87 -2.11 -24.55
N GLU A 113 -0.71 -1.43 -24.31
CA GLU A 113 0.53 -2.09 -23.91
C GLU A 113 0.45 -2.62 -22.46
N ILE A 114 -0.18 -1.88 -21.55
CA ILE A 114 -0.48 -2.36 -20.19
C ILE A 114 -1.30 -3.64 -20.27
N HIS A 115 -2.38 -3.62 -21.04
CA HIS A 115 -3.27 -4.76 -21.23
C HIS A 115 -2.53 -5.97 -21.84
N ARG A 116 -1.77 -5.78 -22.92
CA ARG A 116 -0.99 -6.83 -23.57
C ARG A 116 0.01 -7.48 -22.61
N THR A 117 0.72 -6.66 -21.84
CA THR A 117 1.69 -7.14 -20.84
C THR A 117 1.03 -7.94 -19.75
N TYR A 118 -0.09 -7.45 -19.20
CA TYR A 118 -0.85 -8.19 -18.19
C TYR A 118 -1.49 -9.47 -18.73
N GLN A 119 -2.01 -9.46 -19.95
CA GLN A 119 -2.53 -10.67 -20.57
C GLN A 119 -1.45 -11.74 -20.69
N ARG A 120 -0.28 -11.36 -21.18
CA ARG A 120 0.85 -12.28 -21.32
C ARG A 120 1.32 -12.78 -19.96
N MET A 121 1.45 -11.89 -18.97
CA MET A 121 1.78 -12.26 -17.61
C MET A 121 0.80 -13.30 -17.06
N LEU A 122 -0.49 -13.07 -17.15
CA LEU A 122 -1.52 -14.01 -16.68
C LEU A 122 -1.46 -15.37 -17.39
N SER A 123 -1.08 -15.41 -18.67
CA SER A 123 -0.93 -16.68 -19.39
C SER A 123 0.28 -17.50 -18.92
N MET A 124 1.25 -16.88 -18.24
CA MET A 124 2.40 -17.56 -17.66
C MET A 124 2.15 -18.01 -16.21
N LEU A 125 1.08 -17.54 -15.59
CA LEU A 125 0.70 -17.88 -14.21
C LEU A 125 -0.33 -19.00 -14.20
N THR A 126 -0.35 -19.75 -13.11
CA THR A 126 -1.32 -20.81 -12.87
C THR A 126 -2.26 -20.46 -11.72
N LEU A 127 -3.44 -21.04 -11.70
CA LEU A 127 -4.30 -21.03 -10.53
C LEU A 127 -4.04 -22.34 -9.75
N ASN A 128 -3.58 -22.23 -8.49
CA ASN A 128 -3.35 -23.41 -7.68
C ASN A 128 -4.68 -24.10 -7.30
N ARG A 129 -4.60 -25.38 -6.97
CA ARG A 129 -5.78 -26.20 -6.68
C ARG A 129 -6.62 -25.66 -5.52
N LYS A 130 -5.98 -25.20 -4.45
CA LYS A 130 -6.66 -24.62 -3.27
C LYS A 130 -7.49 -23.39 -3.64
N HIS A 131 -6.94 -22.50 -4.46
CA HIS A 131 -7.65 -21.32 -4.92
C HIS A 131 -8.79 -21.67 -5.88
N GLN A 132 -8.59 -22.65 -6.75
CA GLN A 132 -9.63 -23.12 -7.65
C GLN A 132 -10.80 -23.70 -6.87
N GLU A 133 -10.54 -24.58 -5.90
CA GLU A 133 -11.56 -25.16 -5.01
C GLU A 133 -12.31 -24.10 -4.19
N ASP A 134 -11.59 -23.06 -3.71
CA ASP A 134 -12.22 -21.94 -2.97
C ASP A 134 -13.15 -21.12 -3.86
N LEU A 135 -12.74 -20.81 -5.10
CA LEU A 135 -13.58 -20.08 -6.05
C LEU A 135 -14.83 -20.90 -6.43
N GLN A 136 -14.68 -22.21 -6.64
CA GLN A 136 -15.80 -23.12 -6.93
C GLN A 136 -16.77 -23.21 -5.75
N ARG A 137 -16.25 -23.31 -4.51
CA ARG A 137 -17.08 -23.30 -3.30
C ARG A 137 -17.88 -22.00 -3.16
N ARG A 138 -17.39 -20.89 -3.72
CA ARG A 138 -18.09 -19.60 -3.77
C ARG A 138 -19.09 -19.51 -4.94
N GLY A 139 -19.29 -20.58 -5.68
CA GLY A 139 -20.28 -20.69 -6.75
C GLY A 139 -19.79 -20.35 -8.16
N LEU A 140 -18.47 -20.12 -8.35
CA LEU A 140 -17.94 -19.89 -9.70
C LEU A 140 -17.74 -21.22 -10.42
N LYS A 141 -18.18 -21.29 -11.67
CA LYS A 141 -17.92 -22.43 -12.55
C LYS A 141 -16.49 -22.37 -13.12
N PRO A 142 -15.86 -23.50 -13.46
CA PRO A 142 -14.51 -23.54 -14.04
C PRO A 142 -14.35 -22.63 -15.25
N GLU A 143 -15.36 -22.58 -16.13
CA GLU A 143 -15.36 -21.75 -17.35
C GLU A 143 -15.36 -20.26 -17.00
N GLN A 144 -16.07 -19.86 -15.94
CA GLN A 144 -16.09 -18.48 -15.45
C GLN A 144 -14.75 -18.09 -14.82
N ILE A 145 -14.14 -19.00 -14.05
CA ILE A 145 -12.82 -18.78 -13.43
C ILE A 145 -11.77 -18.53 -14.52
N GLU A 146 -11.77 -19.34 -15.58
CA GLU A 146 -10.83 -19.18 -16.69
C GLU A 146 -11.13 -17.94 -17.53
N ALA A 147 -12.39 -17.65 -17.83
CA ALA A 147 -12.82 -16.46 -18.57
C ALA A 147 -12.43 -15.16 -17.85
N GLN A 148 -12.51 -15.15 -16.52
CA GLN A 148 -12.07 -14.01 -15.67
C GLN A 148 -10.54 -13.98 -15.46
N ARG A 149 -9.82 -14.99 -15.94
CA ARG A 149 -8.35 -15.10 -15.86
C ARG A 149 -7.81 -15.00 -14.43
N TYR A 150 -8.52 -15.57 -13.46
CA TYR A 150 -8.02 -15.64 -12.09
C TYR A 150 -6.78 -16.52 -12.04
N ARG A 151 -5.74 -16.05 -11.32
CA ARG A 151 -4.49 -16.77 -11.15
C ARG A 151 -4.05 -16.69 -9.69
N SER A 152 -3.14 -17.55 -9.30
CA SER A 152 -2.49 -17.44 -7.99
C SER A 152 -1.32 -16.47 -8.07
N VAL A 153 -1.15 -15.62 -7.03
CA VAL A 153 0.04 -14.78 -6.89
C VAL A 153 1.27 -15.71 -6.80
N PRO A 154 2.29 -15.52 -7.65
CA PRO A 154 3.51 -16.32 -7.55
C PRO A 154 4.30 -15.92 -6.31
N LEU A 155 4.77 -16.92 -5.54
CA LEU A 155 5.56 -16.69 -4.33
C LEU A 155 7.05 -16.43 -4.63
N PHE A 156 7.51 -16.81 -5.80
CA PHE A 156 8.90 -16.69 -6.23
C PHE A 156 9.00 -16.56 -7.75
N GLY A 157 10.18 -16.20 -8.25
CA GLY A 157 10.45 -16.16 -9.68
C GLY A 157 10.01 -14.89 -10.40
N MET A 158 9.65 -13.80 -9.67
CA MET A 158 9.19 -12.54 -10.26
C MET A 158 10.19 -11.94 -11.25
N LYS A 159 11.48 -11.88 -10.89
CA LYS A 159 12.54 -11.38 -11.81
C LYS A 159 12.58 -12.20 -13.11
N LYS A 160 12.48 -13.54 -13.02
CA LYS A 160 12.48 -14.42 -14.21
C LYS A 160 11.22 -14.22 -15.07
N LEU A 161 10.06 -14.05 -14.44
CA LEU A 161 8.80 -13.75 -15.12
C LEU A 161 8.90 -12.45 -15.90
N VAL A 162 9.35 -11.37 -15.23
CA VAL A 162 9.46 -10.05 -15.86
C VAL A 162 10.54 -10.00 -16.92
N LYS A 163 11.69 -10.66 -16.71
CA LYS A 163 12.74 -10.81 -17.71
C LYS A 163 12.19 -11.47 -18.97
N ARG A 164 11.43 -12.55 -18.84
CA ARG A 164 10.82 -13.25 -19.97
C ARG A 164 9.82 -12.36 -20.73
N LEU A 165 8.99 -11.58 -20.02
CA LEU A 165 8.09 -10.62 -20.67
C LEU A 165 8.87 -9.61 -21.53
N ALA A 166 9.96 -9.06 -20.99
CA ALA A 166 10.80 -8.11 -21.70
C ALA A 166 11.53 -8.75 -22.92
N GLU A 167 12.03 -9.98 -22.78
CA GLU A 167 12.65 -10.75 -23.88
C GLU A 167 11.67 -11.08 -25.00
N GLU A 168 10.39 -11.27 -24.67
CA GLU A 168 9.30 -11.49 -25.63
C GLU A 168 8.77 -10.17 -26.23
N GLY A 169 9.37 -9.01 -25.90
CA GLY A 169 9.03 -7.71 -26.45
C GLY A 169 7.83 -7.02 -25.80
N TYR A 170 7.40 -7.44 -24.63
CA TYR A 170 6.35 -6.77 -23.88
C TYR A 170 6.91 -5.59 -23.08
N MET A 171 6.17 -4.49 -23.07
CA MET A 171 6.55 -3.29 -22.31
C MET A 171 6.40 -3.57 -20.81
N VAL A 172 7.47 -3.30 -20.04
CA VAL A 172 7.46 -3.39 -18.57
C VAL A 172 7.62 -2.01 -17.92
N LYS A 173 8.31 -1.08 -18.60
CA LYS A 173 8.42 0.31 -18.15
C LYS A 173 7.08 1.03 -18.29
N GLY A 174 6.67 1.73 -17.24
CA GLY A 174 5.38 2.45 -17.24
C GLY A 174 4.16 1.57 -17.03
N VAL A 175 4.32 0.24 -16.90
CA VAL A 175 3.24 -0.68 -16.55
C VAL A 175 3.12 -0.75 -15.02
N PRO A 176 1.95 -0.45 -14.42
CA PRO A 176 1.79 -0.44 -12.96
C PRO A 176 2.19 -1.75 -12.30
N GLY A 177 2.84 -1.67 -11.14
CA GLY A 177 3.31 -2.83 -10.39
C GLY A 177 4.69 -3.37 -10.83
N PHE A 178 5.20 -2.97 -12.01
CA PHE A 178 6.57 -3.29 -12.42
C PHE A 178 7.52 -2.18 -11.99
N TYR A 179 8.67 -2.56 -11.46
CA TYR A 179 9.67 -1.60 -10.99
C TYR A 179 11.08 -2.18 -11.11
N ARG A 180 12.10 -1.35 -10.98
CA ARG A 180 13.49 -1.79 -10.86
C ARG A 180 13.85 -1.98 -9.40
N ASP A 181 14.44 -3.12 -9.09
CA ASP A 181 14.99 -3.36 -7.75
C ASP A 181 16.31 -2.61 -7.54
N THR A 182 16.92 -2.76 -6.36
CA THR A 182 18.20 -2.14 -5.99
C THR A 182 19.36 -2.52 -6.91
N ASP A 183 19.29 -3.69 -7.56
CA ASP A 183 20.30 -4.19 -8.51
C ASP A 183 20.01 -3.72 -9.94
N GLY A 184 18.95 -2.91 -10.15
CA GLY A 184 18.54 -2.41 -11.46
C GLY A 184 17.73 -3.41 -12.30
N ASN A 185 17.38 -4.59 -11.77
CA ASN A 185 16.61 -5.59 -12.49
C ASN A 185 15.11 -5.26 -12.44
N TRP A 186 14.43 -5.47 -13.55
CA TRP A 186 12.98 -5.39 -13.57
C TRP A 186 12.33 -6.53 -12.78
N THR A 187 11.37 -6.19 -11.97
CA THR A 187 10.57 -7.12 -11.16
C THR A 187 9.13 -6.61 -11.01
N ILE A 188 8.26 -7.36 -10.33
CA ILE A 188 6.88 -6.96 -10.05
C ILE A 188 6.62 -7.05 -8.55
N ASN A 189 5.77 -6.16 -8.04
CA ASN A 189 5.48 -6.01 -6.61
C ASN A 189 4.51 -7.09 -6.09
N PHE A 190 4.88 -8.36 -6.21
CA PHE A 190 4.22 -9.45 -5.53
C PHE A 190 5.04 -9.84 -4.30
N LYS A 191 4.45 -9.64 -3.13
CA LYS A 191 5.10 -9.95 -1.86
C LYS A 191 4.59 -11.28 -1.32
N PRO A 192 5.44 -12.12 -0.66
CA PRO A 192 5.02 -13.39 -0.08
C PRO A 192 3.85 -13.28 0.90
N GLU A 193 3.80 -12.20 1.68
CA GLU A 193 2.71 -11.90 2.61
C GLU A 193 1.37 -11.61 1.91
N ASN A 194 1.41 -11.29 0.62
CA ASN A 194 0.24 -11.07 -0.22
C ASN A 194 -0.12 -12.30 -1.05
N SER A 195 0.26 -13.50 -0.60
CA SER A 195 -0.18 -14.73 -1.28
C SER A 195 -1.71 -14.77 -1.38
N GLY A 196 -2.23 -15.21 -2.52
CA GLY A 196 -3.68 -15.19 -2.72
C GLY A 196 -4.06 -15.30 -4.19
N ILE A 197 -5.30 -14.92 -4.46
CA ILE A 197 -5.87 -14.93 -5.80
C ILE A 197 -5.69 -13.56 -6.44
N LEU A 198 -5.05 -13.54 -7.60
CA LEU A 198 -4.89 -12.37 -8.45
C LEU A 198 -6.15 -12.19 -9.29
N ILE A 199 -6.81 -11.05 -9.12
CA ILE A 199 -8.09 -10.70 -9.75
C ILE A 199 -7.83 -9.53 -10.70
N PRO A 200 -7.95 -9.74 -12.04
CA PRO A 200 -7.80 -8.65 -13.00
C PRO A 200 -8.88 -7.58 -12.83
N ILE A 201 -8.48 -6.32 -12.85
CA ILE A 201 -9.38 -5.17 -12.92
C ILE A 201 -9.48 -4.75 -14.38
N VAL A 202 -10.68 -4.84 -14.93
CA VAL A 202 -10.94 -4.63 -16.35
C VAL A 202 -11.78 -3.36 -16.55
N SER A 203 -11.39 -2.50 -17.51
CA SER A 203 -12.15 -1.33 -17.91
C SER A 203 -13.43 -1.70 -18.68
N LEU A 204 -14.27 -0.70 -18.96
CA LEU A 204 -15.46 -0.88 -19.82
C LEU A 204 -15.06 -1.33 -21.23
N ASP A 205 -13.93 -0.88 -21.75
CA ASP A 205 -13.36 -1.27 -23.05
C ASP A 205 -12.63 -2.62 -23.00
N ARG A 206 -12.76 -3.35 -21.89
CA ARG A 206 -12.17 -4.67 -21.65
C ARG A 206 -10.65 -4.71 -21.57
N PHE A 207 -9.97 -3.59 -21.33
CA PHE A 207 -8.55 -3.55 -21.03
C PHE A 207 -8.27 -3.89 -19.57
N ILE A 208 -7.30 -4.78 -19.30
CA ILE A 208 -6.81 -5.02 -17.95
C ILE A 208 -5.95 -3.83 -17.54
N GLN A 209 -6.38 -3.11 -16.50
CA GLN A 209 -5.71 -1.90 -16.00
C GLN A 209 -4.85 -2.15 -14.75
N GLY A 210 -5.07 -3.27 -14.08
CA GLY A 210 -4.39 -3.61 -12.85
C GLY A 210 -4.93 -4.89 -12.23
N PHE A 211 -4.56 -5.12 -10.97
CA PHE A 211 -4.98 -6.30 -10.23
C PHE A 211 -5.38 -5.95 -8.80
N GLN A 212 -6.36 -6.66 -8.31
CA GLN A 212 -6.64 -6.81 -6.90
C GLN A 212 -6.12 -8.17 -6.44
N ILE A 213 -5.57 -8.24 -5.23
CA ILE A 213 -5.16 -9.50 -4.62
C ILE A 213 -6.13 -9.81 -3.49
N ARG A 214 -6.83 -10.92 -3.59
CA ARG A 214 -7.54 -11.48 -2.45
C ARG A 214 -6.59 -12.38 -1.69
N VAL A 215 -6.07 -11.88 -0.59
CA VAL A 215 -5.07 -12.56 0.24
C VAL A 215 -5.62 -13.83 0.91
N ASP A 216 -4.77 -14.83 1.11
CA ASP A 216 -5.12 -16.10 1.74
C ASP A 216 -5.35 -15.96 3.24
N HIS A 217 -4.60 -15.08 3.88
CA HIS A 217 -4.67 -14.81 5.31
C HIS A 217 -4.73 -13.30 5.53
N VAL A 218 -5.75 -12.85 6.23
CA VAL A 218 -5.80 -11.50 6.78
C VAL A 218 -5.03 -11.56 8.10
N THR A 219 -3.89 -10.89 8.17
CA THR A 219 -3.22 -10.64 9.45
C THR A 219 -4.00 -9.56 10.16
N ASP A 220 -4.62 -9.93 11.30
CA ASP A 220 -5.29 -8.99 12.22
C ASP A 220 -4.29 -7.96 12.78
#